data_3d10f7cd4d7dfcbb7431beb4a1f7e829
#
_entry.id   3d10f7cd4d7dfcbb7431beb4a1f7e829
#
_cell.length_a   1.000
_cell.length_b   1.000
_cell.length_c   1.000
_cell.angle_alpha   90.00
_cell.angle_beta   90.00
_cell.angle_gamma   90.00
#
_symmetry.space_group_name_H-M   'P 1'
#
loop_
_entity.id
_entity.type
_entity.pdbx_description
1 polymer ?
#
loop_
_entity_poly.entity_id
_entity_poly.type
_entity_poly.pdbx_seq_one_letter_code
_entity_poly.pdbx_strand_id
1 'polypeptide(L)'
;MKGVIHYVANNLYTGLPNKKVYPYLSSIFEVNGVKYVPVSPSERTCDALDCIYTGDPYEVKINKKVNYKGIDMTVREINPYTAYWCANIKKAYIDINGSIGDNAFSHCVNLSAVDIAKVEDIGNNAFSRCTNIVSVDIKAGNNIGESAFSNCTNLVSVDIKAGNNIGENAFSDCTNLVSVDIKAANNIGKSAFSNCTNIESVDIKACNNIGESAFSNCSSLKTLSLDNKIKSLGRSAFLGCSNLKQFVIPDSVTILNYGLLGGCSSLKSIRIHKNIQEIDKAFYGCTNLSTLIIEDRNTTLKLGSISSPLFEDCKLDSVYIGGKIDYNTSSDYGYSPFYRNTSLRTVKISDVETTIYDKEFYGCTNLQNVPIGDNVKSIGKWAFAGCSSLKNFTFGSGLQSIGQGAFSNCDNIAQISSEAVVPPICNPYAFFFVDISKCKLIVPKNSLDAYKQA
;
A
#
# COMPACT_ATOMS: atom_id res chain seq x y z
N MET A 1 20.84 -4.94 39.05
CA MET A 1 19.68 -5.66 38.43
C MET A 1 18.59 -6.10 39.41
N LYS A 2 18.88 -6.36 40.70
CA LYS A 2 17.82 -6.63 41.70
C LYS A 2 16.82 -5.46 41.90
N GLY A 3 17.21 -4.21 41.62
CA GLY A 3 16.36 -3.03 41.77
C GLY A 3 15.29 -2.85 40.72
N VAL A 4 15.48 -3.39 39.51
CA VAL A 4 14.52 -3.26 38.37
C VAL A 4 13.31 -4.18 38.59
N ILE A 5 13.53 -5.37 39.13
CA ILE A 5 12.44 -6.35 39.38
C ILE A 5 11.54 -5.84 40.52
N HIS A 6 12.10 -5.20 41.58
CA HIS A 6 11.31 -4.57 42.62
C HIS A 6 10.55 -3.33 42.14
N TYR A 7 11.13 -2.58 41.19
CA TYR A 7 10.49 -1.42 40.57
C TYR A 7 9.30 -1.80 39.70
N VAL A 8 9.45 -2.86 38.91
CA VAL A 8 8.36 -3.37 38.03
C VAL A 8 7.24 -3.97 38.89
N ALA A 9 7.52 -4.80 39.86
CA ALA A 9 6.51 -5.37 40.75
C ALA A 9 5.74 -4.29 41.54
N ASN A 10 6.41 -3.29 42.08
CA ASN A 10 5.77 -2.21 42.84
C ASN A 10 5.00 -1.22 41.94
N ASN A 11 5.45 -0.96 40.70
CA ASN A 11 4.76 -0.06 39.78
C ASN A 11 3.60 -0.75 39.00
N LEU A 12 3.63 -2.06 38.78
CA LEU A 12 2.48 -2.82 38.29
C LEU A 12 1.25 -2.64 39.21
N TYR A 13 1.44 -2.37 40.50
CA TYR A 13 0.34 -2.23 41.43
C TYR A 13 -0.11 -0.77 41.68
N THR A 14 0.64 0.26 41.24
CA THR A 14 0.37 1.64 41.61
C THR A 14 0.14 2.64 40.48
N GLY A 15 0.44 2.32 39.22
CA GLY A 15 0.54 3.33 38.15
C GLY A 15 -0.20 3.10 36.83
N LEU A 16 -0.87 1.98 36.61
CA LEU A 16 -1.55 1.69 35.30
C LEU A 16 -3.01 2.18 35.32
N PRO A 17 -3.49 2.75 34.21
CA PRO A 17 -4.85 3.30 34.10
C PRO A 17 -5.99 2.28 34.22
N ASN A 18 -5.69 0.97 34.09
CA ASN A 18 -6.66 -0.13 34.27
C ASN A 18 -6.19 -1.09 35.38
N LYS A 19 -6.28 -0.67 36.65
CA LYS A 19 -5.94 -1.51 37.79
C LYS A 19 -6.86 -2.72 37.84
N LYS A 20 -6.37 -3.91 37.44
CA LYS A 20 -6.98 -5.17 37.92
C LYS A 20 -6.73 -5.26 39.43
N VAL A 21 -7.79 -5.22 40.22
CA VAL A 21 -7.71 -5.50 41.65
C VAL A 21 -7.71 -7.03 41.81
N TYR A 22 -6.59 -7.56 42.30
CA TYR A 22 -6.51 -8.98 42.63
C TYR A 22 -6.83 -9.16 44.12
N PRO A 23 -8.02 -9.66 44.47
CA PRO A 23 -8.44 -9.79 45.86
C PRO A 23 -7.61 -10.83 46.63
N TYR A 24 -6.82 -11.66 45.94
CA TYR A 24 -6.06 -12.78 46.51
C TYR A 24 -4.54 -12.65 46.34
N LEU A 25 -3.98 -11.44 46.34
CA LEU A 25 -2.54 -11.21 46.18
C LEU A 25 -1.69 -11.95 47.24
N SER A 26 -2.22 -12.17 48.44
CA SER A 26 -1.56 -12.94 49.49
C SER A 26 -1.47 -14.44 49.21
N SER A 27 -2.13 -14.90 48.17
CA SER A 27 -2.22 -16.32 47.78
C SER A 27 -1.46 -16.61 46.48
N ILE A 28 -0.49 -15.77 46.08
CA ILE A 28 0.37 -16.03 44.92
C ILE A 28 1.07 -17.37 45.14
N PHE A 29 1.08 -18.19 44.09
CA PHE A 29 1.76 -19.48 44.06
C PHE A 29 2.62 -19.61 42.81
N GLU A 30 3.56 -20.55 42.84
CA GLU A 30 4.51 -20.79 41.79
C GLU A 30 4.36 -22.20 41.22
N VAL A 31 4.43 -22.31 39.89
CA VAL A 31 4.52 -23.60 39.17
C VAL A 31 5.51 -23.43 38.03
N ASN A 32 6.54 -24.27 38.00
CA ASN A 32 7.56 -24.32 36.92
C ASN A 32 8.15 -22.94 36.58
N GLY A 33 8.51 -22.14 37.61
CA GLY A 33 9.12 -20.83 37.43
C GLY A 33 8.18 -19.72 36.99
N VAL A 34 6.88 -19.94 36.99
CA VAL A 34 5.86 -18.92 36.73
C VAL A 34 5.03 -18.70 37.99
N LYS A 35 4.87 -17.44 38.39
CA LYS A 35 3.97 -17.05 39.46
C LYS A 35 2.57 -16.85 38.95
N TYR A 36 1.62 -17.37 39.67
CA TYR A 36 0.19 -17.25 39.40
C TYR A 36 -0.55 -16.59 40.55
N VAL A 37 -1.55 -15.78 40.24
CA VAL A 37 -2.44 -15.16 41.20
C VAL A 37 -3.86 -15.73 41.04
N PRO A 38 -4.51 -16.27 42.10
CA PRO A 38 -5.89 -16.64 42.02
C PRO A 38 -6.80 -15.44 41.73
N VAL A 39 -7.76 -15.61 40.84
CA VAL A 39 -8.74 -14.59 40.48
C VAL A 39 -10.11 -14.92 41.04
N SER A 40 -10.55 -16.14 40.84
CA SER A 40 -11.79 -16.66 41.41
C SER A 40 -11.54 -18.08 41.92
N PRO A 41 -11.29 -18.29 43.23
CA PRO A 41 -11.14 -19.62 43.79
C PRO A 41 -12.37 -20.51 43.63
N SER A 42 -13.57 -19.95 43.69
CA SER A 42 -14.82 -20.66 43.46
C SER A 42 -14.96 -21.18 42.03
N GLU A 43 -14.50 -20.42 41.05
CA GLU A 43 -14.46 -20.80 39.63
C GLU A 43 -13.18 -21.55 39.25
N ARG A 44 -12.23 -21.67 40.20
CA ARG A 44 -10.91 -22.29 40.01
C ARG A 44 -10.14 -21.64 38.87
N THR A 45 -10.02 -20.29 38.89
CA THR A 45 -9.30 -19.51 37.88
C THR A 45 -8.13 -18.72 38.46
N CYS A 46 -7.07 -18.59 37.69
CA CYS A 46 -5.90 -17.79 38.01
C CYS A 46 -5.34 -17.11 36.74
N ASP A 47 -4.49 -16.10 36.95
CA ASP A 47 -3.75 -15.43 35.89
C ASP A 47 -2.24 -15.64 36.09
N ALA A 48 -1.47 -15.77 34.99
CA ALA A 48 -0.01 -15.79 35.08
C ALA A 48 0.49 -14.35 35.33
N LEU A 49 1.25 -14.16 36.40
CA LEU A 49 1.61 -12.84 36.90
C LEU A 49 3.05 -12.46 36.61
N ASP A 50 3.99 -13.39 36.74
CA ASP A 50 5.43 -13.10 36.68
C ASP A 50 6.22 -14.37 36.33
N CYS A 51 7.32 -14.22 35.61
CA CYS A 51 8.29 -15.30 35.37
C CYS A 51 9.51 -15.11 36.27
N ILE A 52 9.90 -16.17 36.98
CA ILE A 52 11.02 -16.08 37.90
C ILE A 52 12.35 -16.10 37.14
N TYR A 53 13.16 -15.10 37.41
CA TYR A 53 14.54 -15.03 36.88
C TYR A 53 15.45 -16.02 37.63
N THR A 54 15.90 -17.06 36.92
CA THR A 54 16.75 -18.14 37.51
C THR A 54 18.25 -17.94 37.26
N GLY A 55 18.66 -16.98 36.46
CA GLY A 55 20.07 -16.76 36.09
C GLY A 55 20.52 -17.59 34.89
N ASP A 56 20.04 -18.81 34.73
CA ASP A 56 20.33 -19.71 33.61
C ASP A 56 19.29 -19.65 32.49
N PRO A 57 19.64 -20.00 31.26
CA PRO A 57 18.68 -20.07 30.17
C PRO A 57 17.61 -21.15 30.41
N TYR A 58 16.34 -20.81 30.35
CA TYR A 58 15.24 -21.73 30.63
C TYR A 58 14.07 -21.62 29.64
N GLU A 59 13.19 -22.62 29.70
CA GLU A 59 11.94 -22.67 28.95
C GLU A 59 10.76 -22.31 29.88
N VAL A 60 9.91 -21.43 29.40
CA VAL A 60 8.66 -21.06 30.08
C VAL A 60 7.51 -21.88 29.54
N LYS A 61 6.75 -22.52 30.43
CA LYS A 61 5.54 -23.29 30.06
C LYS A 61 4.34 -22.74 30.82
N ILE A 62 3.42 -22.12 30.09
CA ILE A 62 2.17 -21.59 30.63
C ILE A 62 1.03 -22.43 30.05
N ASN A 63 0.55 -23.36 30.85
CA ASN A 63 -0.48 -24.31 30.44
C ASN A 63 -1.87 -23.81 30.80
N LYS A 64 -2.89 -24.28 30.09
CA LYS A 64 -4.30 -23.98 30.33
C LYS A 64 -4.74 -24.28 31.77
N LYS A 65 -4.10 -25.24 32.43
CA LYS A 65 -4.33 -25.61 33.81
C LYS A 65 -3.03 -25.71 34.59
N VAL A 66 -3.07 -25.23 35.81
CA VAL A 66 -1.98 -25.37 36.80
C VAL A 66 -2.53 -25.91 38.09
N ASN A 67 -1.79 -26.80 38.79
CA ASN A 67 -2.22 -27.39 40.05
C ASN A 67 -1.76 -26.52 41.21
N TYR A 68 -2.69 -26.10 42.04
CA TYR A 68 -2.43 -25.38 43.30
C TYR A 68 -3.03 -26.16 44.47
N LYS A 69 -2.17 -26.75 45.31
CA LYS A 69 -2.58 -27.51 46.51
C LYS A 69 -3.62 -28.60 46.24
N GLY A 70 -3.43 -29.35 45.12
CA GLY A 70 -4.36 -30.42 44.72
C GLY A 70 -5.59 -29.94 43.93
N ILE A 71 -5.72 -28.65 43.68
CA ILE A 71 -6.82 -28.06 42.91
C ILE A 71 -6.29 -27.63 41.54
N ASP A 72 -6.90 -28.09 40.46
CA ASP A 72 -6.60 -27.63 39.13
C ASP A 72 -7.25 -26.26 38.90
N MET A 73 -6.39 -25.25 38.67
CA MET A 73 -6.79 -23.89 38.34
C MET A 73 -6.67 -23.65 36.82
N THR A 74 -7.68 -23.06 36.23
CA THR A 74 -7.64 -22.65 34.82
C THR A 74 -6.92 -21.31 34.69
N VAL A 75 -5.88 -21.24 33.84
CA VAL A 75 -5.18 -20.00 33.51
C VAL A 75 -6.00 -19.24 32.49
N ARG A 76 -6.44 -18.03 32.86
CA ARG A 76 -7.30 -17.19 32.01
C ARG A 76 -6.50 -16.32 31.06
N GLU A 77 -5.41 -15.73 31.55
CA GLU A 77 -4.58 -14.83 30.78
C GLU A 77 -3.14 -14.78 31.30
N ILE A 78 -2.25 -14.25 30.47
CA ILE A 78 -0.90 -13.81 30.83
C ILE A 78 -0.96 -12.32 31.09
N ASN A 79 -0.63 -11.88 32.29
CA ASN A 79 -0.69 -10.48 32.65
C ASN A 79 0.30 -9.64 31.86
N PRO A 80 0.04 -8.33 31.71
CA PRO A 80 1.01 -7.41 31.18
C PRO A 80 2.36 -7.48 31.92
N TYR A 81 3.46 -7.39 31.17
CA TYR A 81 4.84 -7.41 31.69
C TYR A 81 5.30 -8.70 32.38
N THR A 82 4.58 -9.80 32.28
CA THR A 82 4.88 -11.09 32.95
C THR A 82 6.35 -11.53 32.81
N ALA A 83 6.94 -11.40 31.63
CA ALA A 83 8.33 -11.75 31.36
C ALA A 83 9.11 -10.57 30.71
N TYR A 84 8.73 -9.34 31.01
CA TYR A 84 9.33 -8.14 30.43
C TYR A 84 10.85 -8.06 30.71
N TRP A 85 11.68 -7.89 29.63
CA TRP A 85 13.15 -7.87 29.74
C TRP A 85 13.80 -9.16 30.25
N CYS A 86 13.11 -10.29 30.22
CA CYS A 86 13.67 -11.57 30.63
C CYS A 86 14.59 -12.16 29.54
N ALA A 87 15.86 -11.73 29.53
CA ALA A 87 16.85 -12.20 28.55
C ALA A 87 17.18 -13.71 28.67
N ASN A 88 16.85 -14.37 29.77
CA ASN A 88 17.19 -15.77 30.01
C ASN A 88 16.14 -16.75 29.43
N ILE A 89 14.99 -16.28 28.97
CA ILE A 89 13.99 -17.14 28.35
C ILE A 89 14.44 -17.48 26.94
N LYS A 90 14.61 -18.79 26.66
CA LYS A 90 14.93 -19.32 25.34
C LYS A 90 13.73 -19.75 24.55
N LYS A 91 12.73 -20.32 25.25
CA LYS A 91 11.50 -20.80 24.61
C LYS A 91 10.29 -20.51 25.51
N ALA A 92 9.17 -20.21 24.88
CA ALA A 92 7.90 -20.04 25.53
C ALA A 92 6.85 -20.95 24.89
N TYR A 93 6.21 -21.82 25.72
CA TYR A 93 5.07 -22.64 25.34
C TYR A 93 3.84 -22.06 26.01
N ILE A 94 2.90 -21.59 25.22
CA ILE A 94 1.70 -20.91 25.68
C ILE A 94 0.47 -21.66 25.18
N ASP A 95 -0.19 -22.39 26.08
CA ASP A 95 -1.43 -23.10 25.81
C ASP A 95 -2.51 -22.63 26.81
N ILE A 96 -3.10 -21.50 26.48
CA ILE A 96 -4.21 -20.90 27.27
C ILE A 96 -5.36 -20.57 26.32
N ASN A 97 -6.57 -20.43 26.86
CA ASN A 97 -7.74 -19.98 26.10
C ASN A 97 -7.99 -18.45 26.26
N GLY A 98 -7.09 -17.73 26.87
CA GLY A 98 -7.22 -16.31 27.13
C GLY A 98 -6.19 -15.48 26.36
N SER A 99 -5.96 -14.27 26.80
CA SER A 99 -5.09 -13.33 26.08
C SER A 99 -3.68 -13.28 26.65
N ILE A 100 -2.73 -12.90 25.79
CA ILE A 100 -1.38 -12.50 26.19
C ILE A 100 -1.40 -10.98 26.41
N GLY A 101 -1.05 -10.54 27.61
CA GLY A 101 -1.10 -9.14 27.99
C GLY A 101 -0.06 -8.27 27.34
N ASP A 102 -0.26 -6.96 27.42
CA ASP A 102 0.65 -5.96 26.86
C ASP A 102 2.07 -6.11 27.42
N ASN A 103 3.07 -6.05 26.54
CA ASN A 103 4.49 -6.18 26.90
C ASN A 103 4.87 -7.49 27.60
N ALA A 104 4.03 -8.52 27.59
CA ALA A 104 4.22 -9.72 28.40
C ALA A 104 5.61 -10.36 28.25
N PHE A 105 6.16 -10.43 27.02
CA PHE A 105 7.49 -10.96 26.70
C PHE A 105 8.36 -9.92 25.97
N SER A 106 8.02 -8.64 26.04
CA SER A 106 8.78 -7.61 25.34
C SER A 106 10.25 -7.60 25.81
N HIS A 107 11.18 -7.44 24.85
CA HIS A 107 12.63 -7.45 25.09
C HIS A 107 13.20 -8.78 25.63
N CYS A 108 12.52 -9.89 25.43
CA CYS A 108 13.11 -11.22 25.67
C CYS A 108 14.06 -11.57 24.51
N VAL A 109 15.21 -10.90 24.49
CA VAL A 109 16.14 -10.90 23.34
C VAL A 109 16.68 -12.29 22.98
N ASN A 110 16.74 -13.23 23.92
CA ASN A 110 17.20 -14.61 23.68
C ASN A 110 16.07 -15.60 23.40
N LEU A 111 14.82 -15.14 23.38
CA LEU A 111 13.67 -15.97 23.06
C LEU A 111 13.71 -16.33 21.57
N SER A 112 13.98 -17.61 21.27
CA SER A 112 14.17 -18.12 19.90
C SER A 112 12.98 -18.87 19.35
N ALA A 113 12.10 -19.39 20.21
CA ALA A 113 10.89 -20.10 19.80
C ALA A 113 9.72 -19.74 20.72
N VAL A 114 8.59 -19.47 20.07
CA VAL A 114 7.30 -19.26 20.73
C VAL A 114 6.27 -20.17 20.10
N ASP A 115 5.69 -21.06 20.91
CA ASP A 115 4.56 -21.90 20.50
C ASP A 115 3.29 -21.36 21.15
N ILE A 116 2.41 -20.82 20.32
CA ILE A 116 1.12 -20.25 20.74
C ILE A 116 0.01 -21.18 20.24
N ALA A 117 -0.40 -22.12 21.08
CA ALA A 117 -1.37 -23.14 20.68
C ALA A 117 -2.78 -22.59 20.52
N LYS A 118 -3.24 -21.80 21.50
CA LYS A 118 -4.57 -21.16 21.49
C LYS A 118 -4.51 -19.90 22.35
N VAL A 119 -4.81 -18.76 21.77
CA VAL A 119 -5.00 -17.49 22.50
C VAL A 119 -6.16 -16.74 21.89
N GLU A 120 -6.85 -15.90 22.66
CA GLU A 120 -7.88 -15.00 22.12
C GLU A 120 -7.27 -13.79 21.45
N ASP A 121 -6.40 -13.07 22.16
CA ASP A 121 -5.71 -11.90 21.65
C ASP A 121 -4.24 -11.89 22.07
N ILE A 122 -3.40 -11.26 21.23
CA ILE A 122 -2.02 -10.94 21.55
C ILE A 122 -1.96 -9.44 21.81
N GLY A 123 -1.56 -9.05 23.02
CA GLY A 123 -1.51 -7.66 23.50
C GLY A 123 -0.48 -6.79 22.76
N ASN A 124 -0.56 -5.50 23.03
CA ASN A 124 0.36 -4.52 22.46
C ASN A 124 1.79 -4.79 22.93
N ASN A 125 2.76 -4.73 22.02
CA ASN A 125 4.18 -4.98 22.30
C ASN A 125 4.47 -6.35 22.93
N ALA A 126 3.56 -7.33 22.89
CA ALA A 126 3.67 -8.56 23.66
C ALA A 126 5.01 -9.30 23.47
N PHE A 127 5.56 -9.30 22.27
CA PHE A 127 6.85 -9.88 21.88
C PHE A 127 7.76 -8.86 21.17
N SER A 128 7.51 -7.57 21.36
CA SER A 128 8.33 -6.54 20.73
C SER A 128 9.80 -6.70 21.12
N ARG A 129 10.70 -6.55 20.14
CA ARG A 129 12.17 -6.66 20.32
C ARG A 129 12.65 -8.02 20.84
N CYS A 130 11.91 -9.08 20.60
CA CYS A 130 12.39 -10.45 20.76
C CYS A 130 13.24 -10.83 19.54
N THR A 131 14.46 -10.29 19.48
CA THR A 131 15.29 -10.29 18.26
C THR A 131 15.70 -11.67 17.80
N ASN A 132 15.65 -12.71 18.64
CA ASN A 132 16.04 -14.07 18.28
C ASN A 132 14.86 -14.99 17.88
N ILE A 133 13.60 -14.53 17.91
CA ILE A 133 12.48 -15.33 17.41
C ILE A 133 12.68 -15.59 15.91
N VAL A 134 12.60 -16.87 15.52
CA VAL A 134 12.79 -17.30 14.12
C VAL A 134 11.46 -17.51 13.41
N SER A 135 10.46 -18.05 14.12
CA SER A 135 9.14 -18.30 13.54
C SER A 135 8.04 -18.15 14.57
N VAL A 136 6.86 -17.73 14.10
CA VAL A 136 5.63 -17.65 14.91
C VAL A 136 4.47 -18.23 14.10
N ASP A 137 3.77 -19.20 14.69
CA ASP A 137 2.53 -19.78 14.13
C ASP A 137 1.35 -19.31 14.99
N ILE A 138 0.53 -18.42 14.44
CA ILE A 138 -0.64 -17.86 15.10
C ILE A 138 -1.88 -18.63 14.63
N LYS A 139 -2.21 -19.73 15.33
CA LYS A 139 -3.24 -20.68 14.92
C LYS A 139 -4.66 -20.20 15.19
N ALA A 140 -4.84 -19.42 16.23
CA ALA A 140 -6.13 -18.88 16.65
C ALA A 140 -5.88 -17.54 17.37
N GLY A 141 -6.82 -16.62 17.24
CA GLY A 141 -6.76 -15.32 17.89
C GLY A 141 -7.66 -14.34 17.16
N ASN A 142 -8.22 -13.39 17.87
CA ASN A 142 -9.03 -12.34 17.26
C ASN A 142 -8.15 -11.20 16.77
N ASN A 143 -7.23 -10.74 17.63
CA ASN A 143 -6.43 -9.58 17.31
C ASN A 143 -4.95 -9.79 17.65
N ILE A 144 -4.09 -9.26 16.78
CA ILE A 144 -2.67 -9.05 17.05
C ILE A 144 -2.51 -7.57 17.38
N GLY A 145 -2.04 -7.26 18.58
CA GLY A 145 -1.93 -5.90 19.11
C GLY A 145 -0.93 -5.02 18.38
N GLU A 146 -0.94 -3.74 18.72
CA GLU A 146 0.03 -2.77 18.23
C GLU A 146 1.46 -3.21 18.58
N SER A 147 2.36 -3.17 17.60
CA SER A 147 3.78 -3.50 17.78
C SER A 147 4.06 -4.88 18.38
N ALA A 148 3.10 -5.81 18.34
CA ALA A 148 3.17 -7.09 19.07
C ALA A 148 4.46 -7.88 18.80
N PHE A 149 4.97 -7.88 17.58
CA PHE A 149 6.23 -8.52 17.14
C PHE A 149 7.18 -7.52 16.47
N SER A 150 7.04 -6.23 16.73
CA SER A 150 7.91 -5.23 16.11
C SER A 150 9.39 -5.48 16.48
N ASN A 151 10.30 -5.24 15.53
CA ASN A 151 11.74 -5.43 15.72
C ASN A 151 12.15 -6.88 16.11
N CYS A 152 11.36 -7.89 15.73
CA CYS A 152 11.79 -9.29 15.78
C CYS A 152 12.68 -9.59 14.57
N THR A 153 13.92 -9.09 14.60
CA THR A 153 14.78 -9.00 13.41
C THR A 153 15.20 -10.34 12.82
N ASN A 154 15.19 -11.44 13.59
CA ASN A 154 15.47 -12.79 13.08
C ASN A 154 14.22 -13.57 12.66
N LEU A 155 13.03 -12.97 12.75
CA LEU A 155 11.81 -13.63 12.34
C LEU A 155 11.81 -13.87 10.83
N VAL A 156 11.72 -15.14 10.40
CA VAL A 156 11.79 -15.55 8.99
C VAL A 156 10.42 -15.79 8.39
N SER A 157 9.49 -16.32 9.18
CA SER A 157 8.15 -16.65 8.69
C SER A 157 7.08 -16.39 9.73
N VAL A 158 5.91 -15.96 9.24
CA VAL A 158 4.68 -15.77 10.02
C VAL A 158 3.53 -16.40 9.26
N ASP A 159 2.79 -17.30 9.93
CA ASP A 159 1.55 -17.89 9.42
C ASP A 159 0.37 -17.41 10.30
N ILE A 160 -0.50 -16.58 9.72
CA ILE A 160 -1.68 -16.03 10.40
C ILE A 160 -2.92 -16.73 9.86
N LYS A 161 -3.35 -17.80 10.56
CA LYS A 161 -4.44 -18.67 10.13
C LYS A 161 -5.84 -18.12 10.44
N ALA A 162 -5.94 -17.35 11.51
CA ALA A 162 -7.17 -16.71 11.93
C ALA A 162 -6.85 -15.40 12.66
N GLY A 163 -7.62 -14.36 12.42
CA GLY A 163 -7.47 -13.08 13.10
C GLY A 163 -8.45 -12.06 12.52
N ASN A 164 -8.99 -11.19 13.36
CA ASN A 164 -9.80 -10.10 12.87
C ASN A 164 -8.94 -8.92 12.45
N ASN A 165 -7.93 -8.58 13.28
CA ASN A 165 -7.11 -7.41 12.99
C ASN A 165 -5.64 -7.69 13.29
N ILE A 166 -4.78 -7.22 12.37
CA ILE A 166 -3.35 -7.07 12.60
C ILE A 166 -3.12 -5.61 12.97
N GLY A 167 -2.58 -5.35 14.16
CA GLY A 167 -2.43 -4.02 14.74
C GLY A 167 -1.43 -3.14 14.00
N GLU A 168 -1.40 -1.86 14.38
CA GLU A 168 -0.40 -0.91 13.91
C GLU A 168 1.00 -1.39 14.27
N ASN A 169 1.96 -1.32 13.33
CA ASN A 169 3.36 -1.75 13.51
C ASN A 169 3.55 -3.21 13.97
N ALA A 170 2.53 -4.08 13.90
CA ALA A 170 2.55 -5.39 14.55
C ALA A 170 3.79 -6.24 14.23
N PHE A 171 4.31 -6.17 13.02
CA PHE A 171 5.53 -6.85 12.54
C PHE A 171 6.52 -5.86 11.90
N SER A 172 6.47 -4.57 12.25
CA SER A 172 7.41 -3.59 11.68
C SER A 172 8.85 -3.95 12.02
N ASP A 173 9.75 -3.64 11.10
CA ASP A 173 11.20 -3.86 11.25
C ASP A 173 11.61 -5.33 11.50
N CYS A 174 10.78 -6.30 11.08
CA CYS A 174 11.15 -7.71 11.01
C CYS A 174 11.98 -7.95 9.73
N THR A 175 13.22 -7.50 9.74
CA THR A 175 14.06 -7.37 8.53
C THR A 175 14.41 -8.69 7.86
N ASN A 176 14.40 -9.83 8.57
CA ASN A 176 14.64 -11.15 8.00
C ASN A 176 13.36 -11.89 7.57
N LEU A 177 12.18 -11.27 7.73
CA LEU A 177 10.92 -11.90 7.32
C LEU A 177 10.88 -12.08 5.80
N VAL A 178 10.73 -13.34 5.34
CA VAL A 178 10.78 -13.72 3.92
C VAL A 178 9.38 -13.89 3.33
N SER A 179 8.47 -14.45 4.10
CA SER A 179 7.12 -14.73 3.63
C SER A 179 6.07 -14.46 4.70
N VAL A 180 4.92 -13.97 4.24
CA VAL A 180 3.74 -13.73 5.07
C VAL A 180 2.53 -14.37 4.40
N ASP A 181 1.89 -15.30 5.10
CA ASP A 181 0.62 -15.92 4.67
C ASP A 181 -0.50 -15.43 5.61
N ILE A 182 -1.42 -14.64 5.06
CA ILE A 182 -2.57 -14.10 5.80
C ILE A 182 -3.84 -14.75 5.24
N LYS A 183 -4.30 -15.82 5.91
CA LYS A 183 -5.48 -16.58 5.48
C LYS A 183 -6.79 -15.89 5.84
N ALA A 184 -6.81 -15.16 6.96
CA ALA A 184 -7.96 -14.39 7.39
C ALA A 184 -7.52 -13.21 8.26
N ALA A 185 -7.82 -11.99 7.80
CA ALA A 185 -7.71 -10.77 8.59
C ALA A 185 -8.71 -9.75 8.07
N ASN A 186 -9.55 -9.18 8.91
CA ASN A 186 -10.43 -8.10 8.45
C ASN A 186 -9.64 -6.86 8.06
N ASN A 187 -8.64 -6.52 8.87
CA ASN A 187 -7.82 -5.33 8.64
C ASN A 187 -6.35 -5.62 8.91
N ILE A 188 -5.49 -5.07 8.04
CA ILE A 188 -4.07 -4.95 8.25
C ILE A 188 -3.80 -3.51 8.65
N GLY A 189 -3.26 -3.28 9.85
CA GLY A 189 -3.05 -1.97 10.46
C GLY A 189 -1.99 -1.13 9.75
N LYS A 190 -1.91 0.13 10.17
CA LYS A 190 -0.88 1.06 9.72
C LYS A 190 0.51 0.49 10.00
N SER A 191 1.40 0.57 9.00
CA SER A 191 2.80 0.13 9.10
C SER A 191 2.99 -1.32 9.59
N ALA A 192 1.96 -2.18 9.51
CA ALA A 192 1.97 -3.51 10.14
C ALA A 192 3.17 -4.38 9.75
N PHE A 193 3.67 -4.27 8.51
CA PHE A 193 4.85 -4.97 7.98
C PHE A 193 5.86 -3.98 7.38
N SER A 194 5.87 -2.72 7.84
CA SER A 194 6.81 -1.73 7.30
C SER A 194 8.27 -2.14 7.58
N ASN A 195 9.17 -1.80 6.66
CA ASN A 195 10.60 -2.11 6.74
C ASN A 195 10.96 -3.61 6.85
N CYS A 196 10.04 -4.51 6.49
CA CYS A 196 10.35 -5.93 6.35
C CYS A 196 11.07 -6.15 5.00
N THR A 197 12.33 -5.74 4.94
CA THR A 197 13.10 -5.57 3.69
C THR A 197 13.33 -6.87 2.91
N ASN A 198 13.28 -8.03 3.57
CA ASN A 198 13.50 -9.34 2.96
C ASN A 198 12.19 -10.05 2.54
N ILE A 199 11.02 -9.49 2.77
CA ILE A 199 9.77 -10.12 2.28
C ILE A 199 9.83 -10.25 0.76
N GLU A 200 9.77 -11.49 0.27
CA GLU A 200 9.72 -11.82 -1.16
C GLU A 200 8.30 -12.05 -1.68
N SER A 201 7.43 -12.57 -0.83
CA SER A 201 6.05 -12.88 -1.19
C SER A 201 5.06 -12.57 -0.08
N VAL A 202 3.89 -12.04 -0.47
CA VAL A 202 2.75 -11.79 0.40
C VAL A 202 1.49 -12.36 -0.26
N ASP A 203 0.78 -13.24 0.47
CA ASP A 203 -0.50 -13.82 0.03
C ASP A 203 -1.60 -13.41 1.03
N ILE A 204 -2.56 -12.60 0.57
CA ILE A 204 -3.68 -12.09 1.37
C ILE A 204 -4.98 -12.62 0.78
N LYS A 205 -5.56 -13.65 1.41
CA LYS A 205 -6.76 -14.37 0.90
C LYS A 205 -8.09 -13.81 1.39
N ALA A 206 -8.10 -13.15 2.55
CA ALA A 206 -9.30 -12.55 3.09
C ALA A 206 -8.93 -11.32 3.91
N CYS A 207 -9.12 -10.13 3.34
CA CYS A 207 -8.90 -8.86 4.00
C CYS A 207 -9.85 -7.82 3.43
N ASN A 208 -10.35 -6.92 4.28
CA ASN A 208 -11.17 -5.80 3.81
C ASN A 208 -10.34 -4.54 3.57
N ASN A 209 -9.34 -4.28 4.44
CA ASN A 209 -8.60 -3.04 4.39
C ASN A 209 -7.10 -3.27 4.65
N ILE A 210 -6.27 -2.66 3.83
CA ILE A 210 -4.83 -2.57 4.04
C ILE A 210 -4.51 -1.14 4.46
N GLY A 211 -3.91 -0.97 5.62
CA GLY A 211 -3.64 0.32 6.26
C GLY A 211 -2.55 1.15 5.57
N GLU A 212 -2.40 2.39 6.05
CA GLU A 212 -1.34 3.30 5.62
C GLU A 212 0.04 2.66 5.86
N SER A 213 0.93 2.72 4.87
CA SER A 213 2.30 2.22 4.93
C SER A 213 2.44 0.74 5.33
N ALA A 214 1.36 -0.06 5.23
CA ALA A 214 1.32 -1.41 5.78
C ALA A 214 2.46 -2.32 5.33
N PHE A 215 2.93 -2.20 4.09
CA PHE A 215 4.07 -2.91 3.51
C PHE A 215 5.11 -1.94 2.95
N SER A 216 5.23 -0.74 3.52
CA SER A 216 6.21 0.22 3.02
C SER A 216 7.63 -0.30 3.23
N ASN A 217 8.52 -0.04 2.26
CA ASN A 217 9.92 -0.47 2.25
C ASN A 217 10.13 -2.00 2.32
N CYS A 218 9.15 -2.81 1.92
CA CYS A 218 9.35 -4.22 1.64
C CYS A 218 10.10 -4.35 0.30
N SER A 219 11.37 -3.95 0.29
CA SER A 219 12.15 -3.75 -0.95
C SER A 219 12.37 -5.03 -1.76
N SER A 220 12.39 -6.20 -1.14
CA SER A 220 12.53 -7.50 -1.80
C SER A 220 11.21 -8.09 -2.32
N LEU A 221 10.06 -7.44 -2.09
CA LEU A 221 8.75 -7.98 -2.48
C LEU A 221 8.64 -8.13 -4.00
N LYS A 222 8.52 -9.38 -4.45
CA LYS A 222 8.43 -9.77 -5.88
C LYS A 222 7.01 -10.14 -6.29
N THR A 223 6.31 -10.84 -5.39
CA THR A 223 4.96 -11.39 -5.65
C THR A 223 3.99 -10.95 -4.56
N LEU A 224 2.85 -10.42 -5.02
CA LEU A 224 1.78 -9.97 -4.16
C LEU A 224 0.45 -10.49 -4.70
N SER A 225 -0.26 -11.27 -3.89
CA SER A 225 -1.60 -11.74 -4.18
C SER A 225 -2.61 -11.03 -3.26
N LEU A 226 -3.56 -10.33 -3.86
CA LEU A 226 -4.61 -9.60 -3.16
C LEU A 226 -5.98 -10.17 -3.52
N ASP A 227 -6.84 -10.35 -2.52
CA ASP A 227 -8.24 -10.74 -2.74
C ASP A 227 -9.05 -9.56 -3.30
N ASN A 228 -9.97 -9.85 -4.21
CA ASN A 228 -10.92 -8.87 -4.75
C ASN A 228 -11.92 -8.32 -3.71
N LYS A 229 -11.93 -8.84 -2.48
CA LYS A 229 -12.73 -8.31 -1.36
C LYS A 229 -12.12 -7.09 -0.70
N ILE A 230 -10.86 -6.76 -1.00
CA ILE A 230 -10.17 -5.60 -0.43
C ILE A 230 -10.88 -4.32 -0.90
N LYS A 231 -11.43 -3.58 0.05
CA LYS A 231 -12.21 -2.34 -0.20
C LYS A 231 -11.32 -1.10 -0.23
N SER A 232 -10.22 -1.13 0.53
CA SER A 232 -9.33 0.03 0.61
C SER A 232 -7.86 -0.38 0.70
N LEU A 233 -7.04 0.42 0.01
CA LEU A 233 -5.58 0.39 0.08
C LEU A 233 -5.13 1.75 0.64
N GLY A 234 -4.45 1.73 1.78
CA GLY A 234 -4.00 2.92 2.49
C GLY A 234 -2.95 3.73 1.72
N ARG A 235 -2.72 4.96 2.15
CA ARG A 235 -1.64 5.81 1.63
C ARG A 235 -0.31 5.08 1.81
N SER A 236 0.55 5.15 0.79
CA SER A 236 1.88 4.55 0.83
C SER A 236 1.92 3.06 1.21
N ALA A 237 0.80 2.32 1.04
CA ALA A 237 0.70 0.95 1.53
C ALA A 237 1.81 0.03 1.01
N PHE A 238 2.30 0.25 -0.21
CA PHE A 238 3.41 -0.47 -0.85
C PHE A 238 4.55 0.46 -1.29
N LEU A 239 4.70 1.61 -0.61
CA LEU A 239 5.77 2.56 -0.89
C LEU A 239 7.15 1.87 -0.79
N GLY A 240 8.01 2.05 -1.78
CA GLY A 240 9.38 1.51 -1.74
C GLY A 240 9.49 0.00 -1.94
N CYS A 241 8.43 -0.69 -2.39
CA CYS A 241 8.50 -2.09 -2.81
C CYS A 241 9.24 -2.18 -4.17
N SER A 242 10.54 -1.91 -4.16
CA SER A 242 11.33 -1.66 -5.37
C SER A 242 11.45 -2.87 -6.31
N ASN A 243 11.30 -4.09 -5.81
CA ASN A 243 11.33 -5.32 -6.61
C ASN A 243 9.96 -5.78 -7.12
N LEU A 244 8.87 -5.07 -6.81
CA LEU A 244 7.53 -5.42 -7.26
C LEU A 244 7.37 -5.15 -8.76
N LYS A 245 7.24 -6.25 -9.54
CA LYS A 245 7.19 -6.18 -11.02
C LYS A 245 5.78 -5.99 -11.57
N GLN A 246 4.78 -6.44 -10.85
CA GLN A 246 3.37 -6.43 -11.24
C GLN A 246 2.50 -6.10 -10.04
N PHE A 247 1.43 -5.37 -10.28
CA PHE A 247 0.41 -5.06 -9.29
C PHE A 247 -0.96 -5.15 -9.95
N VAL A 248 -1.82 -6.01 -9.42
CA VAL A 248 -3.22 -6.11 -9.85
C VAL A 248 -4.08 -5.37 -8.84
N ILE A 249 -4.77 -4.35 -9.30
CA ILE A 249 -5.67 -3.56 -8.46
C ILE A 249 -6.95 -4.38 -8.26
N PRO A 250 -7.38 -4.66 -7.01
CA PRO A 250 -8.63 -5.37 -6.75
C PRO A 250 -9.85 -4.59 -7.28
N ASP A 251 -10.80 -5.28 -7.90
CA ASP A 251 -11.96 -4.66 -8.57
C ASP A 251 -12.86 -3.84 -7.64
N SER A 252 -12.84 -4.13 -6.33
CA SER A 252 -13.60 -3.41 -5.29
C SER A 252 -12.94 -2.10 -4.85
N VAL A 253 -11.67 -1.87 -5.19
CA VAL A 253 -10.96 -0.62 -4.88
C VAL A 253 -11.42 0.47 -5.84
N THR A 254 -11.75 1.64 -5.30
CA THR A 254 -12.25 2.78 -6.08
C THR A 254 -11.34 4.00 -6.05
N ILE A 255 -10.37 4.03 -5.12
CA ILE A 255 -9.43 5.14 -4.93
C ILE A 255 -8.01 4.59 -4.83
N LEU A 256 -7.09 5.14 -5.62
CA LEU A 256 -5.66 4.91 -5.47
C LEU A 256 -5.04 6.08 -4.70
N ASN A 257 -4.78 5.85 -3.43
CA ASN A 257 -4.30 6.86 -2.50
C ASN A 257 -2.86 7.30 -2.79
N TYR A 258 -2.49 8.47 -2.25
CA TYR A 258 -1.15 9.04 -2.36
C TYR A 258 -0.06 8.02 -2.02
N GLY A 259 0.92 7.91 -2.91
CA GLY A 259 2.10 7.07 -2.71
C GLY A 259 1.84 5.57 -2.66
N LEU A 260 0.64 5.10 -3.00
CA LEU A 260 0.26 3.68 -2.88
C LEU A 260 1.36 2.72 -3.37
N LEU A 261 1.91 3.00 -4.53
CA LEU A 261 3.01 2.27 -5.18
C LEU A 261 4.25 3.17 -5.40
N GLY A 262 4.36 4.26 -4.63
CA GLY A 262 5.48 5.19 -4.78
C GLY A 262 6.83 4.46 -4.69
N GLY A 263 7.77 4.75 -5.59
CA GLY A 263 9.08 4.11 -5.58
C GLY A 263 9.12 2.62 -5.93
N CYS A 264 8.03 2.03 -6.45
CA CYS A 264 8.03 0.67 -7.00
C CYS A 264 8.80 0.64 -8.33
N SER A 265 10.12 0.76 -8.25
CA SER A 265 10.98 0.99 -9.41
C SER A 265 11.06 -0.16 -10.41
N SER A 266 10.65 -1.39 -10.04
CA SER A 266 10.57 -2.54 -10.95
C SER A 266 9.22 -2.69 -11.66
N LEU A 267 8.21 -1.89 -11.29
CA LEU A 267 6.88 -1.96 -11.90
C LEU A 267 6.95 -1.45 -13.34
N LYS A 268 6.53 -2.30 -14.30
CA LYS A 268 6.62 -1.99 -15.75
C LYS A 268 5.31 -1.51 -16.35
N SER A 269 4.22 -2.00 -15.85
CA SER A 269 2.88 -1.67 -16.38
C SER A 269 1.86 -1.61 -15.26
N ILE A 270 0.85 -0.76 -15.46
CA ILE A 270 -0.32 -0.70 -14.59
C ILE A 270 -1.60 -0.58 -15.42
N ARG A 271 -2.61 -1.32 -14.99
CA ARG A 271 -3.96 -1.27 -15.56
C ARG A 271 -4.92 -0.67 -14.53
N ILE A 272 -5.53 0.44 -14.88
CA ILE A 272 -6.54 1.15 -14.08
C ILE A 272 -7.91 0.68 -14.57
N HIS A 273 -8.55 -0.20 -13.80
CA HIS A 273 -9.86 -0.74 -14.17
C HIS A 273 -10.98 0.33 -14.03
N LYS A 274 -12.10 0.10 -14.70
CA LYS A 274 -13.20 1.08 -14.83
C LYS A 274 -13.83 1.54 -13.50
N ASN A 275 -13.69 0.77 -12.40
CA ASN A 275 -14.26 1.12 -11.11
C ASN A 275 -13.43 2.14 -10.32
N ILE A 276 -12.18 2.41 -10.70
CA ILE A 276 -11.38 3.46 -10.08
C ILE A 276 -11.98 4.82 -10.39
N GLN A 277 -12.26 5.59 -9.37
CA GLN A 277 -12.85 6.93 -9.46
C GLN A 277 -11.80 8.04 -9.31
N GLU A 278 -10.75 7.76 -8.53
CA GLU A 278 -9.73 8.76 -8.20
C GLU A 278 -8.33 8.14 -8.08
N ILE A 279 -7.32 8.86 -8.57
CA ILE A 279 -5.91 8.55 -8.40
C ILE A 279 -5.20 9.75 -7.81
N ASP A 280 -4.65 9.62 -6.60
CA ASP A 280 -3.89 10.67 -5.89
C ASP A 280 -2.40 10.33 -5.85
N LYS A 281 -1.63 10.75 -6.88
CA LYS A 281 -0.17 10.60 -6.98
C LYS A 281 0.36 9.22 -6.51
N ALA A 282 -0.36 8.17 -6.90
CA ALA A 282 -0.13 6.81 -6.44
C ALA A 282 1.18 6.16 -6.95
N PHE A 283 1.79 6.69 -8.04
CA PHE A 283 2.86 6.05 -8.81
C PHE A 283 4.15 6.86 -8.89
N TYR A 284 4.33 7.91 -8.09
CA TYR A 284 5.56 8.73 -8.17
C TYR A 284 6.81 7.86 -7.92
N GLY A 285 7.89 8.14 -8.66
CA GLY A 285 9.13 7.37 -8.52
C GLY A 285 9.09 5.93 -9.04
N CYS A 286 8.03 5.53 -9.77
CA CYS A 286 7.99 4.24 -10.49
C CYS A 286 8.84 4.35 -11.77
N THR A 287 10.17 4.39 -11.61
CA THR A 287 11.11 4.77 -12.68
C THR A 287 11.17 3.87 -13.89
N ASN A 288 10.62 2.64 -13.83
CA ASN A 288 10.49 1.73 -14.97
C ASN A 288 9.05 1.54 -15.45
N LEU A 289 8.09 2.29 -14.90
CA LEU A 289 6.70 2.24 -15.37
C LEU A 289 6.64 2.84 -16.78
N SER A 290 6.48 1.95 -17.77
CA SER A 290 6.49 2.29 -19.19
C SER A 290 5.12 2.19 -19.85
N THR A 291 4.20 1.42 -19.29
CA THR A 291 2.87 1.19 -19.86
C THR A 291 1.76 1.51 -18.88
N LEU A 292 0.90 2.44 -19.26
CA LEU A 292 -0.32 2.80 -18.54
C LEU A 292 -1.54 2.45 -19.38
N ILE A 293 -2.46 1.68 -18.81
CA ILE A 293 -3.75 1.37 -19.44
C ILE A 293 -4.87 1.86 -18.51
N ILE A 294 -5.61 2.88 -18.94
CA ILE A 294 -6.86 3.30 -18.33
C ILE A 294 -7.99 2.65 -19.12
N GLU A 295 -8.72 1.72 -18.53
CA GLU A 295 -9.80 0.99 -19.20
C GLU A 295 -10.92 1.89 -19.68
N ASP A 296 -11.63 1.44 -20.72
CA ASP A 296 -12.83 2.08 -21.22
C ASP A 296 -13.87 2.22 -20.09
N ARG A 297 -14.35 3.45 -19.91
CA ARG A 297 -15.29 3.81 -18.85
C ARG A 297 -16.28 4.88 -19.30
N ASN A 298 -17.48 4.84 -18.70
CA ASN A 298 -18.48 5.88 -18.90
C ASN A 298 -18.46 6.95 -17.77
N THR A 299 -17.72 6.67 -16.70
CA THR A 299 -17.54 7.58 -15.55
C THR A 299 -16.25 8.37 -15.70
N THR A 300 -16.23 9.59 -15.17
CA THR A 300 -15.03 10.43 -15.17
C THR A 300 -14.04 9.92 -14.12
N LEU A 301 -12.78 9.74 -14.53
CA LEU A 301 -11.66 9.46 -13.63
C LEU A 301 -11.08 10.79 -13.12
N LYS A 302 -11.06 10.98 -11.81
CA LYS A 302 -10.41 12.14 -11.21
C LYS A 302 -8.91 11.86 -11.03
N LEU A 303 -8.09 12.77 -11.50
CA LEU A 303 -6.64 12.74 -11.29
C LEU A 303 -6.30 13.84 -10.28
N GLY A 304 -6.13 13.43 -9.02
CA GLY A 304 -6.03 14.34 -7.89
C GLY A 304 -4.60 14.69 -7.51
N SER A 305 -3.95 15.63 -8.16
CA SER A 305 -2.84 16.38 -7.54
C SER A 305 -2.61 17.71 -8.24
N ILE A 306 -2.62 18.79 -7.46
CA ILE A 306 -2.47 20.16 -7.95
C ILE A 306 -0.99 20.58 -8.01
N SER A 307 -0.09 19.85 -7.33
CA SER A 307 1.26 20.34 -7.03
C SER A 307 2.38 19.75 -7.90
N SER A 308 2.15 18.64 -8.61
CA SER A 308 3.16 17.99 -9.45
C SER A 308 2.53 16.94 -10.38
N PRO A 309 3.21 16.55 -11.48
CA PRO A 309 2.72 15.52 -12.38
C PRO A 309 2.43 14.21 -11.64
N LEU A 310 1.29 13.59 -11.96
CA LEU A 310 0.82 12.34 -11.32
C LEU A 310 1.83 11.19 -11.48
N PHE A 311 2.47 11.13 -12.65
CA PHE A 311 3.47 10.12 -13.02
C PHE A 311 4.89 10.72 -12.99
N GLU A 312 5.17 11.56 -11.97
CA GLU A 312 6.51 12.14 -11.77
C GLU A 312 7.56 11.02 -11.68
N ASP A 313 8.66 11.19 -12.40
CA ASP A 313 9.75 10.21 -12.56
C ASP A 313 9.38 8.89 -13.25
N CYS A 314 8.13 8.70 -13.69
CA CYS A 314 7.77 7.55 -14.51
C CYS A 314 8.25 7.74 -15.95
N LYS A 315 8.79 6.68 -16.55
CA LYS A 315 9.22 6.68 -17.96
C LYS A 315 8.16 6.08 -18.86
N LEU A 316 6.97 6.67 -18.86
CA LEU A 316 5.87 6.19 -19.69
C LEU A 316 6.27 6.23 -21.18
N ASP A 317 6.19 5.10 -21.85
CA ASP A 317 6.43 4.92 -23.28
C ASP A 317 5.11 4.83 -24.06
N SER A 318 4.13 4.13 -23.47
CA SER A 318 2.83 3.87 -24.09
C SER A 318 1.69 4.12 -23.09
N VAL A 319 0.69 4.87 -23.52
CA VAL A 319 -0.51 5.19 -22.73
C VAL A 319 -1.77 4.91 -23.53
N TYR A 320 -2.72 4.18 -22.91
CA TYR A 320 -4.09 4.05 -23.39
C TYR A 320 -5.05 4.80 -22.45
N ILE A 321 -5.83 5.73 -23.01
CA ILE A 321 -6.82 6.54 -22.29
C ILE A 321 -8.21 6.08 -22.70
N GLY A 322 -8.87 5.31 -21.84
CA GLY A 322 -10.14 4.63 -22.09
C GLY A 322 -11.39 5.41 -21.70
N GLY A 323 -11.32 6.71 -21.45
CA GLY A 323 -12.51 7.48 -21.09
C GLY A 323 -12.20 8.85 -20.48
N LYS A 324 -13.24 9.52 -20.04
CA LYS A 324 -13.14 10.89 -19.52
C LYS A 324 -12.23 10.99 -18.30
N ILE A 325 -11.30 11.93 -18.35
CA ILE A 325 -10.39 12.24 -17.25
C ILE A 325 -10.68 13.67 -16.77
N ASP A 326 -10.89 13.83 -15.47
CA ASP A 326 -10.95 15.15 -14.83
C ASP A 326 -9.53 15.48 -14.33
N TYR A 327 -8.87 16.33 -15.07
CA TYR A 327 -7.58 16.90 -14.69
C TYR A 327 -7.85 18.08 -13.77
N ASN A 328 -7.84 17.94 -12.49
CA ASN A 328 -8.06 19.02 -11.53
C ASN A 328 -7.22 20.29 -11.85
N THR A 329 -7.67 21.04 -12.86
CA THR A 329 -6.99 22.20 -13.44
C THR A 329 -7.33 23.52 -12.73
N SER A 330 -7.78 23.47 -11.48
CA SER A 330 -8.28 24.65 -10.75
C SER A 330 -7.23 25.72 -10.47
N SER A 331 -6.00 25.57 -10.95
CA SER A 331 -4.96 26.60 -10.90
C SER A 331 -4.27 26.78 -12.24
N ASP A 332 -3.78 28.01 -12.53
CA ASP A 332 -2.92 28.33 -13.70
C ASP A 332 -1.66 27.44 -13.78
N TYR A 333 -1.40 26.66 -12.74
CA TYR A 333 -0.27 25.73 -12.57
C TYR A 333 -0.70 24.26 -12.57
N GLY A 334 -1.95 23.92 -12.91
CA GLY A 334 -2.39 22.53 -13.03
C GLY A 334 -1.50 21.77 -14.00
N TYR A 335 -0.77 20.79 -13.48
CA TYR A 335 0.07 19.93 -14.31
C TYR A 335 -0.77 18.78 -14.84
N SER A 336 -0.85 18.66 -16.17
CA SER A 336 -1.32 17.43 -16.80
C SER A 336 -0.49 16.24 -16.30
N PRO A 337 -1.07 15.06 -16.14
CA PRO A 337 -0.36 13.87 -15.69
C PRO A 337 0.79 13.47 -16.63
N PHE A 338 0.72 13.86 -17.91
CA PHE A 338 1.72 13.53 -18.91
C PHE A 338 2.67 14.72 -19.23
N TYR A 339 2.52 15.84 -18.54
CA TYR A 339 3.32 17.05 -18.77
C TYR A 339 4.82 16.75 -18.74
N ARG A 340 5.51 17.12 -19.85
CA ARG A 340 6.95 16.90 -20.03
C ARG A 340 7.43 15.45 -19.86
N ASN A 341 6.57 14.47 -20.10
CA ASN A 341 7.02 13.08 -20.15
C ASN A 341 7.78 12.83 -21.47
N THR A 342 9.10 13.03 -21.41
CA THR A 342 9.97 12.92 -22.59
C THR A 342 10.18 11.49 -23.08
N SER A 343 9.74 10.48 -22.33
CA SER A 343 9.80 9.07 -22.73
C SER A 343 8.60 8.63 -23.58
N LEU A 344 7.48 9.37 -23.53
CA LEU A 344 6.22 8.99 -24.15
C LEU A 344 6.32 9.00 -25.66
N ARG A 345 6.10 7.84 -26.30
CA ARG A 345 6.14 7.64 -27.75
C ARG A 345 4.77 7.45 -28.38
N THR A 346 3.89 6.74 -27.68
CA THR A 346 2.57 6.38 -28.22
C THR A 346 1.47 6.70 -27.21
N VAL A 347 0.42 7.33 -27.70
CA VAL A 347 -0.83 7.53 -26.96
C VAL A 347 -1.96 7.04 -27.84
N LYS A 348 -2.86 6.24 -27.26
CA LYS A 348 -4.12 5.88 -27.88
C LYS A 348 -5.26 6.40 -27.01
N ILE A 349 -6.14 7.19 -27.61
CA ILE A 349 -7.32 7.77 -26.97
C ILE A 349 -8.53 6.97 -27.49
N SER A 350 -9.40 6.53 -26.59
CA SER A 350 -10.61 5.80 -26.96
C SER A 350 -11.68 6.74 -27.55
N ASP A 351 -12.65 6.14 -28.24
CA ASP A 351 -13.77 6.87 -28.83
C ASP A 351 -14.76 7.44 -27.78
N VAL A 352 -14.58 7.13 -26.51
CA VAL A 352 -15.40 7.70 -25.43
C VAL A 352 -14.95 9.11 -25.04
N GLU A 353 -13.66 9.43 -25.23
CA GLU A 353 -13.11 10.75 -24.93
C GLU A 353 -13.53 11.77 -26.00
N THR A 354 -13.97 12.95 -25.54
CA THR A 354 -14.47 14.01 -26.42
C THR A 354 -13.58 15.25 -26.44
N THR A 355 -12.58 15.31 -25.58
CA THR A 355 -11.72 16.48 -25.42
C THR A 355 -10.29 16.06 -25.10
N ILE A 356 -9.32 16.63 -25.80
CA ILE A 356 -7.93 16.65 -25.38
C ILE A 356 -7.73 17.94 -24.62
N TYR A 357 -7.29 17.86 -23.37
CA TYR A 357 -7.29 18.99 -22.44
C TYR A 357 -6.09 19.93 -22.67
N ASP A 358 -6.15 21.10 -22.02
CA ASP A 358 -5.07 22.08 -22.07
C ASP A 358 -3.77 21.48 -21.53
N LYS A 359 -2.67 21.62 -22.29
CA LYS A 359 -1.33 21.13 -21.94
C LYS A 359 -1.22 19.62 -21.66
N GLU A 360 -2.17 18.81 -22.09
CA GLU A 360 -2.23 17.38 -21.76
C GLU A 360 -0.95 16.60 -22.07
N PHE A 361 -0.37 16.84 -23.24
CA PHE A 361 0.89 16.24 -23.71
C PHE A 361 1.99 17.30 -23.93
N TYR A 362 1.90 18.43 -23.23
CA TYR A 362 2.89 19.50 -23.38
C TYR A 362 4.32 19.01 -23.10
N GLY A 363 5.24 19.21 -24.03
CA GLY A 363 6.64 18.86 -23.88
C GLY A 363 6.95 17.36 -23.94
N CYS A 364 6.03 16.54 -24.46
CA CYS A 364 6.28 15.11 -24.73
C CYS A 364 7.13 15.00 -26.01
N THR A 365 8.42 15.33 -25.90
CA THR A 365 9.32 15.50 -27.06
C THR A 365 9.50 14.26 -27.92
N ASN A 366 9.33 13.05 -27.40
CA ASN A 366 9.45 11.78 -28.13
C ASN A 366 8.10 11.25 -28.64
N LEU A 367 7.00 11.96 -28.46
CA LEU A 367 5.69 11.54 -28.93
C LEU A 367 5.63 11.49 -30.44
N GLN A 368 5.39 10.32 -31.02
CA GLN A 368 5.46 10.07 -32.47
C GLN A 368 4.10 9.87 -33.11
N ASN A 369 3.17 9.28 -32.40
CA ASN A 369 1.87 8.92 -32.93
C ASN A 369 0.77 9.07 -31.87
N VAL A 370 -0.29 9.78 -32.26
CA VAL A 370 -1.50 10.00 -31.44
C VAL A 370 -2.72 9.87 -32.36
N PRO A 371 -3.26 8.66 -32.57
CA PRO A 371 -4.53 8.53 -33.26
C PRO A 371 -5.63 9.13 -32.38
N ILE A 372 -6.30 10.15 -32.91
CA ILE A 372 -7.44 10.82 -32.27
C ILE A 372 -8.72 10.21 -32.82
N GLY A 373 -9.56 9.68 -31.93
CA GLY A 373 -10.85 9.07 -32.30
C GLY A 373 -11.86 10.09 -32.85
N ASP A 374 -12.86 9.56 -33.54
CA ASP A 374 -13.88 10.35 -34.22
C ASP A 374 -14.76 11.18 -33.28
N ASN A 375 -14.86 10.79 -32.02
CA ASN A 375 -15.67 11.51 -31.02
C ASN A 375 -14.95 12.70 -30.37
N VAL A 376 -13.65 12.89 -30.60
CA VAL A 376 -12.92 14.05 -30.08
C VAL A 376 -13.38 15.32 -30.80
N LYS A 377 -13.95 16.25 -30.05
CA LYS A 377 -14.53 17.51 -30.57
C LYS A 377 -13.58 18.68 -30.41
N SER A 378 -12.69 18.62 -29.43
CA SER A 378 -11.78 19.75 -29.15
C SER A 378 -10.39 19.32 -28.75
N ILE A 379 -9.40 20.09 -29.18
CA ILE A 379 -8.02 20.03 -28.75
C ILE A 379 -7.72 21.31 -27.98
N GLY A 380 -7.33 21.19 -26.71
CA GLY A 380 -7.10 22.28 -25.78
C GLY A 380 -5.87 23.13 -26.11
N LYS A 381 -5.71 24.22 -25.35
CA LYS A 381 -4.57 25.12 -25.47
C LYS A 381 -3.26 24.40 -25.11
N TRP A 382 -2.24 24.55 -25.97
CA TRP A 382 -0.91 23.98 -25.75
C TRP A 382 -0.89 22.45 -25.58
N ALA A 383 -1.93 21.75 -26.02
CA ALA A 383 -2.15 20.30 -25.75
C ALA A 383 -0.95 19.44 -26.19
N PHE A 384 -0.38 19.70 -27.36
CA PHE A 384 0.77 18.98 -27.94
C PHE A 384 1.99 19.91 -28.12
N ALA A 385 1.99 21.08 -27.49
CA ALA A 385 3.09 22.01 -27.69
C ALA A 385 4.44 21.39 -27.29
N GLY A 386 5.46 21.53 -28.13
CA GLY A 386 6.78 20.95 -27.93
C GLY A 386 6.88 19.43 -28.18
N CYS A 387 5.87 18.80 -28.81
CA CYS A 387 5.96 17.41 -29.27
C CYS A 387 6.82 17.33 -30.55
N SER A 388 8.12 17.56 -30.40
CA SER A 388 9.03 17.73 -31.54
C SER A 388 9.24 16.48 -32.39
N SER A 389 8.93 15.27 -31.89
CA SER A 389 9.00 14.03 -32.67
C SER A 389 7.72 13.69 -33.43
N LEU A 390 6.66 14.49 -33.28
CA LEU A 390 5.37 14.24 -33.95
C LEU A 390 5.50 14.54 -35.44
N LYS A 391 5.35 13.53 -36.29
CA LYS A 391 5.52 13.64 -37.74
C LYS A 391 4.21 13.65 -38.51
N ASN A 392 3.30 12.78 -38.14
CA ASN A 392 2.00 12.62 -38.77
C ASN A 392 0.93 12.72 -37.70
N PHE A 393 -0.13 13.44 -38.03
CA PHE A 393 -1.24 13.64 -37.12
C PHE A 393 -2.56 13.42 -37.88
N THR A 394 -3.49 12.68 -37.30
CA THR A 394 -4.80 12.45 -37.90
C THR A 394 -5.89 12.96 -36.96
N PHE A 395 -6.70 13.87 -37.42
CA PHE A 395 -7.92 14.30 -36.75
C PHE A 395 -9.08 13.42 -37.14
N GLY A 396 -9.84 12.94 -36.16
CA GLY A 396 -11.09 12.22 -36.39
C GLY A 396 -12.19 13.12 -36.98
N SER A 397 -13.22 12.50 -37.50
CA SER A 397 -14.34 13.17 -38.20
C SER A 397 -15.12 14.17 -37.33
N GLY A 398 -15.08 14.00 -36.02
CA GLY A 398 -15.84 14.84 -35.07
C GLY A 398 -15.16 16.11 -34.61
N LEU A 399 -13.90 16.39 -35.01
CA LEU A 399 -13.15 17.55 -34.49
C LEU A 399 -13.79 18.87 -34.93
N GLN A 400 -14.06 19.75 -33.95
CA GLN A 400 -14.70 21.04 -34.13
C GLN A 400 -13.79 22.22 -33.83
N SER A 401 -12.82 22.05 -32.93
CA SER A 401 -11.94 23.18 -32.52
C SER A 401 -10.53 22.77 -32.14
N ILE A 402 -9.57 23.66 -32.42
CA ILE A 402 -8.15 23.54 -32.05
C ILE A 402 -7.74 24.81 -31.31
N GLY A 403 -7.27 24.65 -30.08
CA GLY A 403 -6.93 25.76 -29.17
C GLY A 403 -5.60 26.45 -29.51
N GLN A 404 -5.36 27.58 -28.82
CA GLN A 404 -4.14 28.37 -28.94
C GLN A 404 -2.89 27.53 -28.63
N GLY A 405 -1.89 27.59 -29.53
CA GLY A 405 -0.61 26.92 -29.34
C GLY A 405 -0.68 25.40 -29.29
N ALA A 406 -1.80 24.80 -29.68
CA ALA A 406 -2.03 23.35 -29.51
C ALA A 406 -0.88 22.51 -30.08
N PHE A 407 -0.26 22.92 -31.17
CA PHE A 407 0.88 22.26 -31.85
C PHE A 407 2.11 23.14 -31.92
N SER A 408 2.22 24.17 -31.06
CA SER A 408 3.39 25.07 -31.08
C SER A 408 4.69 24.29 -30.86
N ASN A 409 5.74 24.63 -31.62
CA ASN A 409 7.05 23.96 -31.60
C ASN A 409 6.98 22.42 -31.89
N CYS A 410 6.03 22.01 -32.71
CA CYS A 410 6.01 20.65 -33.27
C CYS A 410 6.76 20.64 -34.63
N ASP A 411 8.08 20.86 -34.60
CA ASP A 411 8.92 21.23 -35.75
C ASP A 411 9.01 20.16 -36.83
N ASN A 412 8.66 18.90 -36.52
CA ASN A 412 8.78 17.79 -37.45
C ASN A 412 7.42 17.33 -38.05
N ILE A 413 6.34 18.07 -37.84
CA ILE A 413 5.06 17.73 -38.49
C ILE A 413 5.20 17.88 -40.02
N ALA A 414 5.15 16.71 -40.69
CA ALA A 414 5.21 16.61 -42.15
C ALA A 414 3.84 16.46 -42.81
N GLN A 415 2.89 15.89 -42.08
CA GLN A 415 1.53 15.64 -42.57
C GLN A 415 0.49 15.78 -41.48
N ILE A 416 -0.60 16.47 -41.80
CA ILE A 416 -1.84 16.50 -41.03
C ILE A 416 -2.94 15.90 -41.94
N SER A 417 -3.65 14.90 -41.45
CA SER A 417 -4.83 14.34 -42.08
C SER A 417 -6.06 14.73 -41.25
N SER A 418 -7.09 15.25 -41.90
CA SER A 418 -8.37 15.50 -41.25
C SER A 418 -9.46 14.67 -41.89
N GLU A 419 -10.23 13.95 -41.08
CA GLU A 419 -11.42 13.21 -41.51
C GLU A 419 -12.70 14.05 -41.36
N ALA A 420 -12.61 15.22 -40.74
CA ALA A 420 -13.72 16.14 -40.56
C ALA A 420 -14.15 16.75 -41.91
N VAL A 421 -15.44 16.62 -42.24
CA VAL A 421 -16.03 17.20 -43.46
C VAL A 421 -16.10 18.73 -43.36
N VAL A 422 -16.39 19.25 -42.16
CA VAL A 422 -16.39 20.69 -41.86
C VAL A 422 -15.05 21.01 -41.21
N PRO A 423 -14.30 22.02 -41.72
CA PRO A 423 -13.05 22.44 -41.11
C PRO A 423 -13.22 22.80 -39.62
N PRO A 424 -12.37 22.30 -38.71
CA PRO A 424 -12.42 22.71 -37.32
C PRO A 424 -12.03 24.20 -37.19
N ILE A 425 -12.65 24.91 -36.24
CA ILE A 425 -12.26 26.28 -35.89
C ILE A 425 -10.86 26.23 -35.29
N CYS A 426 -9.89 26.76 -36.02
CA CYS A 426 -8.50 26.76 -35.64
C CYS A 426 -8.09 28.12 -35.03
N ASN A 427 -7.54 28.13 -33.79
CA ASN A 427 -6.97 29.35 -33.27
C ASN A 427 -5.79 29.80 -34.16
N PRO A 428 -5.65 31.10 -34.52
CA PRO A 428 -4.57 31.56 -35.41
C PRO A 428 -3.15 31.20 -34.94
N TYR A 429 -2.95 30.97 -33.65
CA TYR A 429 -1.65 30.58 -33.07
C TYR A 429 -1.55 29.08 -32.80
N ALA A 430 -2.50 28.24 -33.29
CA ALA A 430 -2.50 26.81 -32.99
C ALA A 430 -1.19 26.11 -33.42
N PHE A 431 -0.59 26.52 -34.53
CA PHE A 431 0.64 25.99 -35.10
C PHE A 431 1.81 26.99 -35.01
N PHE A 432 1.85 27.78 -33.93
CA PHE A 432 2.88 28.79 -33.75
C PHE A 432 4.30 28.16 -33.71
N PHE A 433 5.24 28.69 -34.43
CA PHE A 433 6.59 28.15 -34.68
C PHE A 433 6.65 26.82 -35.46
N VAL A 434 5.59 26.38 -36.10
CA VAL A 434 5.62 25.23 -37.03
C VAL A 434 5.87 25.75 -38.45
N ASP A 435 6.79 25.14 -39.20
CA ASP A 435 7.00 25.49 -40.63
C ASP A 435 5.89 24.81 -41.47
N ILE A 436 4.76 25.51 -41.55
CA ILE A 436 3.58 25.00 -42.27
C ILE A 436 3.82 24.86 -43.78
N SER A 437 4.85 25.50 -44.34
CA SER A 437 5.18 25.35 -45.77
C SER A 437 5.66 23.96 -46.14
N LYS A 438 6.16 23.21 -45.15
CA LYS A 438 6.60 21.82 -45.28
C LYS A 438 5.54 20.78 -44.86
N CYS A 439 4.41 21.24 -44.32
CA CYS A 439 3.37 20.37 -43.81
C CYS A 439 2.30 20.14 -44.87
N LYS A 440 2.03 18.86 -45.17
CA LYS A 440 0.96 18.46 -46.10
C LYS A 440 -0.35 18.31 -45.35
N LEU A 441 -1.39 19.06 -45.74
CA LEU A 441 -2.75 18.87 -45.24
C LEU A 441 -3.54 17.94 -46.19
N ILE A 442 -4.08 16.85 -45.63
CA ILE A 442 -4.96 15.91 -46.36
C ILE A 442 -6.36 16.06 -45.78
N VAL A 443 -7.34 16.28 -46.62
CA VAL A 443 -8.76 16.48 -46.23
C VAL A 443 -9.69 15.62 -47.11
N PRO A 444 -10.93 15.35 -46.67
CA PRO A 444 -11.90 14.64 -47.47
C PRO A 444 -12.12 15.33 -48.82
N LYS A 445 -12.23 14.53 -49.89
CA LYS A 445 -12.32 15.02 -51.27
C LYS A 445 -13.38 16.11 -51.48
N ASN A 446 -14.52 15.99 -50.81
CA ASN A 446 -15.66 16.91 -50.94
C ASN A 446 -15.55 18.13 -50.04
N SER A 447 -14.51 18.25 -49.23
CA SER A 447 -14.31 19.33 -48.26
C SER A 447 -13.18 20.28 -48.64
N LEU A 448 -12.47 20.05 -49.75
CA LEU A 448 -11.30 20.79 -50.14
C LEU A 448 -11.55 22.29 -50.19
N ASP A 449 -12.69 22.72 -50.79
CA ASP A 449 -13.00 24.13 -50.93
C ASP A 449 -13.34 24.80 -49.59
N ALA A 450 -14.01 24.07 -48.69
CA ALA A 450 -14.27 24.55 -47.34
C ALA A 450 -12.97 24.73 -46.56
N TYR A 451 -11.99 23.82 -46.67
CA TYR A 451 -10.68 23.98 -46.01
C TYR A 451 -9.81 25.06 -46.62
N LYS A 452 -9.99 25.41 -47.88
CA LYS A 452 -9.28 26.57 -48.51
C LYS A 452 -9.84 27.91 -48.04
N GLN A 453 -11.10 27.96 -47.59
CA GLN A 453 -11.78 29.16 -47.10
C GLN A 453 -11.68 29.34 -45.63
N ALA A 454 -11.36 28.33 -44.85
CA ALA A 454 -11.21 28.35 -43.40
C ALA A 454 -9.78 28.78 -42.98
#